data_da12f2c34e616c5924e63e1c367e24a1
#
_entry.id   da12f2c34e616c5924e63e1c367e24a1
#
_cell.length_a   1.000
_cell.length_b   1.000
_cell.length_c   1.000
_cell.angle_alpha   90.00
_cell.angle_beta   90.00
_cell.angle_gamma   90.00
#
_symmetry.space_group_name_H-M   'P 1'
#
loop_
_entity.id
_entity.type
_entity.pdbx_description
1 polymer ?
#
loop_
_entity_poly.entity_id
_entity_poly.type
_entity_poly.pdbx_seq_one_letter_code
_entity_poly.pdbx_strand_id
1 'polypeptide(L)'
;MDLSLALVALALFLFGGALAALAMLCRAGRGRVFRAWVDTHGAGPGRGFAYAETTVLVLLPMCAQTVFVAGGVVGLASVDVLREAMASVLVPAAVILELLIWVVLLLLIGYRSVLPLWIYPAWLRETRRAEVEHLRAQRGRRL
;
A
#
# COMPACT_ATOMS: atom_id res chain seq x y z
N MET A 1 18.96 14.61 23.34
CA MET A 1 17.85 13.81 22.80
C MET A 1 16.53 14.51 23.15
N ASP A 2 15.76 14.84 22.16
CA ASP A 2 14.49 15.53 22.32
C ASP A 2 13.39 14.49 22.61
N LEU A 3 12.90 14.47 23.85
CA LEU A 3 11.89 13.51 24.33
C LEU A 3 10.57 13.64 23.56
N SER A 4 10.19 14.86 23.18
CA SER A 4 8.94 15.11 22.45
C SER A 4 8.97 14.49 21.07
N LEU A 5 10.07 14.62 20.32
CA LEU A 5 10.26 13.99 19.04
C LEU A 5 10.33 12.46 19.14
N ALA A 6 10.98 11.93 20.18
CA ALA A 6 11.03 10.50 20.41
C ALA A 6 9.63 9.90 20.68
N LEU A 7 8.77 10.59 21.43
CA LEU A 7 7.39 10.16 21.66
C LEU A 7 6.55 10.22 20.38
N VAL A 8 6.73 11.25 19.55
CA VAL A 8 6.05 11.35 18.25
C VAL A 8 6.51 10.20 17.33
N ALA A 9 7.81 9.91 17.29
CA ALA A 9 8.32 8.79 16.50
C ALA A 9 7.71 7.45 16.95
N LEU A 10 7.65 7.21 18.25
CA LEU A 10 7.03 6.01 18.83
C LEU A 10 5.55 5.90 18.42
N ALA A 11 4.80 6.99 18.52
CA ALA A 11 3.40 7.02 18.11
C ALA A 11 3.23 6.68 16.61
N LEU A 12 4.09 7.23 15.75
CA LEU A 12 4.10 6.92 14.32
C LEU A 12 4.43 5.44 14.07
N PHE A 13 5.42 4.86 14.77
CA PHE A 13 5.72 3.44 14.64
C PHE A 13 4.58 2.54 15.09
N LEU A 14 3.91 2.86 16.19
CA LEU A 14 2.73 2.11 16.65
C LEU A 14 1.58 2.21 15.65
N PHE A 15 1.32 3.39 15.12
CA PHE A 15 0.28 3.60 14.12
C PHE A 15 0.60 2.88 12.80
N GLY A 16 1.83 3.02 12.29
CA GLY A 16 2.30 2.29 11.11
C GLY A 16 2.22 0.77 11.31
N GLY A 17 2.59 0.28 12.48
CA GLY A 17 2.45 -1.13 12.87
C GLY A 17 1.01 -1.62 12.85
N ALA A 18 0.06 -0.82 13.35
CA ALA A 18 -1.36 -1.14 13.30
C ALA A 18 -1.88 -1.22 11.85
N LEU A 19 -1.49 -0.27 10.99
CA LEU A 19 -1.85 -0.29 9.56
C LEU A 19 -1.25 -1.51 8.84
N ALA A 20 0.01 -1.83 9.11
CA ALA A 20 0.67 -3.00 8.53
C ALA A 20 0.03 -4.31 9.00
N ALA A 21 -0.32 -4.42 10.28
CA ALA A 21 -1.03 -5.57 10.83
C ALA A 21 -2.41 -5.73 10.16
N LEU A 22 -3.15 -4.64 10.00
CA LEU A 22 -4.44 -4.63 9.31
C LEU A 22 -4.29 -5.09 7.85
N ALA A 23 -3.28 -4.58 7.13
CA ALA A 23 -2.98 -4.99 5.76
C ALA A 23 -2.67 -6.50 5.68
N MET A 24 -1.87 -7.02 6.62
CA MET A 24 -1.56 -8.45 6.70
C MET A 24 -2.77 -9.31 7.02
N LEU A 25 -3.65 -8.89 7.93
CA LEU A 25 -4.90 -9.60 8.24
C LEU A 25 -5.83 -9.66 7.02
N CYS A 26 -5.99 -8.55 6.31
CA CYS A 26 -6.76 -8.51 5.06
C CYS A 26 -6.13 -9.44 4.00
N ARG A 27 -4.81 -9.41 3.85
CA ARG A 27 -4.09 -10.24 2.89
C ARG A 27 -4.14 -11.73 3.24
N ALA A 28 -4.12 -12.07 4.52
CA ALA A 28 -4.27 -13.44 4.99
C ALA A 28 -5.68 -14.00 4.77
N GLY A 29 -6.69 -13.14 4.60
CA GLY A 29 -8.08 -13.55 4.39
C GLY A 29 -8.66 -14.35 5.55
N ARG A 30 -8.10 -14.19 6.76
CA ARG A 30 -8.58 -14.86 7.97
C ARG A 30 -9.82 -14.13 8.50
N GLY A 31 -10.98 -14.72 8.27
CA GLY A 31 -12.26 -14.17 8.71
C GLY A 31 -13.09 -13.57 7.57
N ARG A 32 -14.42 -13.67 7.71
CA ARG A 32 -15.38 -13.20 6.70
C ARG A 32 -15.27 -11.70 6.42
N VAL A 33 -15.04 -10.91 7.46
CA VAL A 33 -14.94 -9.45 7.37
C VAL A 33 -13.76 -9.03 6.49
N PHE A 34 -12.56 -9.59 6.73
CA PHE A 34 -11.38 -9.23 5.97
C PHE A 34 -11.44 -9.70 4.50
N ARG A 35 -12.08 -10.86 4.26
CA ARG A 35 -12.34 -11.31 2.88
C ARG A 35 -13.32 -10.40 2.17
N ALA A 36 -14.41 -9.99 2.84
CA ALA A 36 -15.40 -9.10 2.27
C ALA A 36 -14.82 -7.70 1.93
N TRP A 37 -13.84 -7.24 2.67
CA TRP A 37 -13.15 -5.98 2.36
C TRP A 37 -12.28 -6.06 1.11
N VAL A 38 -11.69 -7.22 0.84
CA VAL A 38 -10.83 -7.43 -0.33
C VAL A 38 -11.64 -7.92 -1.53
N ASP A 39 -12.61 -8.80 -1.29
CA ASP A 39 -13.41 -9.43 -2.32
C ASP A 39 -14.77 -8.73 -2.42
N THR A 40 -14.81 -7.67 -3.20
CA THR A 40 -16.05 -6.99 -3.55
C THR A 40 -16.80 -7.83 -4.59
N HIS A 41 -17.47 -8.87 -4.12
CA HIS A 41 -18.44 -9.64 -4.91
C HIS A 41 -19.57 -8.73 -5.38
N GLY A 42 -19.51 -8.28 -6.60
CA GLY A 42 -20.53 -7.43 -7.20
C GLY A 42 -20.04 -6.63 -8.39
N ALA A 43 -18.76 -6.56 -8.61
CA ALA A 43 -18.21 -6.13 -9.88
C ALA A 43 -18.32 -7.32 -10.84
N GLY A 44 -19.45 -7.46 -11.53
CA GLY A 44 -19.56 -8.42 -12.63
C GLY A 44 -18.45 -8.21 -13.65
N PRO A 45 -18.18 -9.20 -14.51
CA PRO A 45 -17.14 -9.10 -15.53
C PRO A 45 -17.35 -7.83 -16.36
N GLY A 46 -16.38 -6.91 -16.33
CA GLY A 46 -16.43 -5.64 -17.04
C GLY A 46 -16.64 -4.39 -16.19
N ARG A 47 -16.92 -4.49 -14.90
CA ARG A 47 -16.84 -3.35 -13.97
C ARG A 47 -15.43 -3.27 -13.43
N GLY A 48 -14.74 -2.23 -13.87
CA GLY A 48 -13.38 -1.97 -13.47
C GLY A 48 -13.20 -1.95 -11.97
N PHE A 49 -12.00 -2.19 -11.58
CA PHE A 49 -11.34 -2.03 -10.30
C PHE A 49 -12.27 -1.71 -9.11
N ALA A 50 -12.50 -2.66 -8.26
CA ALA A 50 -13.12 -2.37 -6.98
C ALA A 50 -12.17 -1.49 -6.16
N TYR A 51 -12.55 -0.24 -5.92
CA TYR A 51 -11.77 0.71 -5.12
C TYR A 51 -11.31 0.12 -3.79
N ALA A 52 -12.13 -0.73 -3.17
CA ALA A 52 -11.81 -1.42 -1.94
C ALA A 52 -10.59 -2.36 -2.07
N GLU A 53 -10.46 -3.06 -3.18
CA GLU A 53 -9.36 -3.99 -3.44
C GLU A 53 -8.02 -3.25 -3.57
N THR A 54 -8.00 -2.15 -4.32
CA THR A 54 -6.82 -1.28 -4.43
C THR A 54 -6.47 -0.65 -3.10
N THR A 55 -7.47 -0.14 -2.40
CA THR A 55 -7.27 0.48 -1.08
C THR A 55 -6.63 -0.50 -0.11
N VAL A 56 -7.14 -1.72 -0.03
CA VAL A 56 -6.65 -2.70 0.95
C VAL A 56 -5.34 -3.34 0.53
N LEU A 57 -5.15 -3.67 -0.75
CA LEU A 57 -3.97 -4.41 -1.21
C LEU A 57 -2.78 -3.53 -1.56
N VAL A 58 -3.01 -2.26 -1.87
CA VAL A 58 -1.97 -1.33 -2.31
C VAL A 58 -1.89 -0.11 -1.41
N LEU A 59 -2.97 0.66 -1.27
CA LEU A 59 -2.90 1.93 -0.53
C LEU A 59 -2.62 1.72 0.96
N LEU A 60 -3.25 0.74 1.60
CA LEU A 60 -3.07 0.48 3.03
C LEU A 60 -1.62 0.08 3.39
N PRO A 61 -0.95 -0.87 2.69
CA PRO A 61 0.47 -1.14 2.91
C PRO A 61 1.37 0.06 2.63
N MET A 62 1.04 0.85 1.62
CA MET A 62 1.78 2.06 1.28
C MET A 62 1.66 3.13 2.37
N CYS A 63 0.45 3.39 2.87
CA CYS A 63 0.27 4.29 4.01
C CYS A 63 1.06 3.82 5.23
N ALA A 64 1.05 2.50 5.53
CA ALA A 64 1.85 1.95 6.60
C ALA A 64 3.34 2.24 6.42
N GLN A 65 3.87 2.01 5.22
CA GLN A 65 5.27 2.25 4.87
C GLN A 65 5.63 3.74 5.01
N THR A 66 4.82 4.65 4.47
CA THR A 66 5.03 6.10 4.59
C THR A 66 5.06 6.55 6.06
N VAL A 67 4.16 6.01 6.89
CA VAL A 67 4.15 6.30 8.34
C VAL A 67 5.41 5.76 9.03
N PHE A 68 5.92 4.58 8.65
CA PHE A 68 7.19 4.07 9.17
C PHE A 68 8.38 4.94 8.77
N VAL A 69 8.43 5.39 7.52
CA VAL A 69 9.49 6.29 7.03
C VAL A 69 9.44 7.61 7.82
N ALA A 70 8.25 8.19 7.99
CA ALA A 70 8.07 9.41 8.79
C ALA A 70 8.51 9.19 10.25
N GLY A 71 8.13 8.07 10.87
CA GLY A 71 8.56 7.69 12.22
C GLY A 71 10.08 7.56 12.33
N GLY A 72 10.72 6.94 11.32
CA GLY A 72 12.17 6.82 11.24
C GLY A 72 12.87 8.17 11.14
N VAL A 73 12.39 9.05 10.26
CA VAL A 73 12.91 10.41 10.09
C VAL A 73 12.80 11.21 11.39
N VAL A 74 11.63 11.21 12.03
CA VAL A 74 11.40 11.92 13.30
C VAL A 74 12.25 11.32 14.42
N GLY A 75 12.35 9.99 14.48
CA GLY A 75 13.16 9.29 15.47
C GLY A 75 14.66 9.65 15.37
N LEU A 76 15.19 9.64 14.15
CA LEU A 76 16.59 10.06 13.92
C LEU A 76 16.81 11.55 14.21
N ALA A 77 15.84 12.41 13.89
CA ALA A 77 15.90 13.84 14.20
C ALA A 77 15.84 14.13 15.70
N SER A 78 15.37 13.18 16.53
CA SER A 78 15.39 13.32 18.00
C SER A 78 16.81 13.24 18.59
N VAL A 79 17.78 12.74 17.81
CA VAL A 79 19.19 12.63 18.20
C VAL A 79 19.92 13.88 17.73
N ASP A 80 20.41 14.72 18.67
CA ASP A 80 20.95 16.05 18.37
C ASP A 80 22.12 16.01 17.36
N VAL A 81 23.00 15.01 17.46
CA VAL A 81 24.15 14.84 16.55
C VAL A 81 23.75 14.61 15.10
N LEU A 82 22.59 13.98 14.88
CA LEU A 82 22.10 13.61 13.54
C LEU A 82 21.18 14.68 12.94
N ARG A 83 20.66 15.60 13.74
CA ARG A 83 19.61 16.54 13.35
C ARG A 83 19.99 17.38 12.11
N GLU A 84 21.20 17.87 12.05
CA GLU A 84 21.65 18.72 10.94
C GLU A 84 21.81 17.93 9.63
N ALA A 85 22.42 16.75 9.68
CA ALA A 85 22.54 15.85 8.53
C ALA A 85 21.18 15.33 8.08
N MET A 86 20.25 15.08 9.01
CA MET A 86 18.88 14.69 8.71
C MET A 86 18.15 15.79 7.94
N ALA A 87 18.18 17.02 8.43
CA ALA A 87 17.47 18.14 7.82
C ALA A 87 18.01 18.50 6.43
N SER A 88 19.32 18.45 6.23
CA SER A 88 19.98 18.89 4.99
C SER A 88 19.91 17.87 3.85
N VAL A 89 19.97 16.58 4.13
CA VAL A 89 20.11 15.54 3.10
C VAL A 89 19.03 14.46 3.21
N LEU A 90 18.86 13.86 4.38
CA LEU A 90 18.04 12.65 4.51
C LEU A 90 16.53 12.93 4.41
N VAL A 91 16.06 14.04 4.98
CA VAL A 91 14.62 14.41 4.86
C VAL A 91 14.25 14.73 3.42
N PRO A 92 14.97 15.60 2.69
CA PRO A 92 14.66 15.82 1.27
C PRO A 92 14.75 14.55 0.43
N ALA A 93 15.76 13.71 0.65
CA ALA A 93 15.90 12.45 -0.08
C ALA A 93 14.74 11.48 0.20
N ALA A 94 14.34 11.33 1.46
CA ALA A 94 13.21 10.50 1.84
C ALA A 94 11.89 11.00 1.21
N VAL A 95 11.65 12.32 1.23
CA VAL A 95 10.44 12.91 0.63
C VAL A 95 10.42 12.68 -0.88
N ILE A 96 11.54 12.90 -1.58
CA ILE A 96 11.63 12.66 -3.02
C ILE A 96 11.38 11.19 -3.35
N LEU A 97 12.00 10.28 -2.61
CA LEU A 97 11.84 8.84 -2.81
C LEU A 97 10.39 8.41 -2.58
N GLU A 98 9.74 8.87 -1.50
CA GLU A 98 8.34 8.62 -1.21
C GLU A 98 7.43 9.13 -2.33
N LEU A 99 7.64 10.36 -2.79
CA LEU A 99 6.85 10.92 -3.89
C LEU A 99 7.01 10.10 -5.17
N LEU A 100 8.23 9.66 -5.50
CA LEU A 100 8.47 8.81 -6.66
C LEU A 100 7.74 7.46 -6.54
N ILE A 101 7.79 6.82 -5.38
CA ILE A 101 7.08 5.56 -5.12
C ILE A 101 5.56 5.76 -5.28
N TRP A 102 5.00 6.83 -4.70
CA TRP A 102 3.58 7.13 -4.84
C TRP A 102 3.17 7.42 -6.29
N VAL A 103 3.95 8.22 -7.03
CA VAL A 103 3.69 8.52 -8.45
C VAL A 103 3.72 7.24 -9.28
N VAL A 104 4.75 6.40 -9.12
CA VAL A 104 4.84 5.13 -9.86
C VAL A 104 3.67 4.22 -9.57
N LEU A 105 3.26 4.11 -8.30
CA LEU A 105 2.11 3.30 -7.91
C LEU A 105 0.79 3.83 -8.46
N LEU A 106 0.56 5.14 -8.36
CA LEU A 106 -0.66 5.75 -8.90
C LEU A 106 -0.75 5.58 -10.42
N LEU A 107 0.37 5.70 -11.12
CA LEU A 107 0.43 5.42 -12.56
C LEU A 107 0.14 3.95 -12.85
N LEU A 108 0.74 3.01 -12.11
CA LEU A 108 0.49 1.58 -12.29
C LEU A 108 -0.98 1.21 -12.03
N ILE A 109 -1.60 1.84 -11.03
CA ILE A 109 -3.02 1.64 -10.70
C ILE A 109 -3.90 2.26 -11.78
N GLY A 110 -3.61 3.48 -12.21
CA GLY A 110 -4.43 4.22 -13.18
C GLY A 110 -4.47 3.59 -14.58
N TYR A 111 -3.40 2.91 -14.98
CA TYR A 111 -3.31 2.29 -16.31
C TYR A 111 -3.81 0.85 -16.39
N ARG A 112 -4.18 0.21 -15.29
CA ARG A 112 -4.57 -1.21 -15.28
C ARG A 112 -5.95 -1.42 -14.69
N SER A 113 -6.78 -2.15 -15.41
CA SER A 113 -8.10 -2.59 -14.94
C SER A 113 -8.02 -3.72 -13.89
N VAL A 114 -6.91 -4.45 -13.83
CA VAL A 114 -6.65 -5.53 -12.87
C VAL A 114 -5.21 -5.41 -12.40
N LEU A 115 -4.97 -5.48 -11.09
CA LEU A 115 -3.63 -5.47 -10.51
C LEU A 115 -2.80 -6.67 -10.98
N PRO A 116 -1.47 -6.57 -10.97
CA PRO A 116 -0.61 -7.73 -11.22
C PRO A 116 -0.95 -8.88 -10.27
N LEU A 117 -1.03 -10.11 -10.79
CA LEU A 117 -1.44 -11.30 -10.00
C LEU A 117 -0.59 -11.57 -8.75
N TRP A 118 0.65 -11.09 -8.72
CA TRP A 118 1.53 -11.25 -7.55
C TRP A 118 1.12 -10.38 -6.35
N ILE A 119 0.36 -9.29 -6.59
CA ILE A 119 -0.17 -8.42 -5.53
C ILE A 119 -1.30 -9.12 -4.78
N TYR A 120 -2.06 -9.96 -5.50
CA TYR A 120 -3.20 -10.65 -4.90
C TYR A 120 -2.78 -11.75 -3.91
N PRO A 121 -3.50 -11.88 -2.79
CA PRO A 121 -3.33 -13.01 -1.90
C PRO A 121 -3.64 -14.33 -2.61
N ALA A 122 -3.01 -15.43 -2.15
CA ALA A 122 -3.10 -16.73 -2.80
C ALA A 122 -4.55 -17.21 -3.01
N TRP A 123 -5.41 -16.94 -2.03
CA TRP A 123 -6.82 -17.36 -2.06
C TRP A 123 -7.69 -16.62 -3.10
N LEU A 124 -7.20 -15.46 -3.62
CA LEU A 124 -7.93 -14.67 -4.61
C LEU A 124 -7.32 -14.78 -6.03
N ARG A 125 -6.10 -15.33 -6.15
CA ARG A 125 -5.36 -15.38 -7.43
C ARG A 125 -6.07 -16.17 -8.51
N GLU A 126 -6.69 -17.29 -8.16
CA GLU A 126 -7.37 -18.15 -9.15
C GLU A 126 -8.55 -17.43 -9.77
N THR A 127 -9.38 -16.80 -8.94
CA THR A 127 -10.53 -16.01 -9.39
C THR A 127 -10.08 -14.87 -10.31
N ARG A 128 -9.00 -14.15 -9.94
CA ARG A 128 -8.48 -13.04 -10.74
C ARG A 128 -7.75 -13.50 -12.00
N ARG A 129 -7.17 -14.69 -12.00
CA ARG A 129 -6.60 -15.28 -13.22
C ARG A 129 -7.68 -15.55 -14.26
N ALA A 130 -8.77 -16.18 -13.86
CA ALA A 130 -9.90 -16.43 -14.75
C ALA A 130 -10.49 -15.13 -15.34
N GLU A 131 -10.58 -14.07 -14.53
CA GLU A 131 -11.03 -12.75 -14.98
C GLU A 131 -10.08 -12.12 -15.99
N VAL A 132 -8.77 -12.19 -15.77
CA VAL A 132 -7.74 -11.70 -16.71
C VAL A 132 -7.82 -12.45 -18.05
N GLU A 133 -8.02 -13.77 -18.01
CA GLU A 133 -8.17 -14.59 -19.21
C GLU A 133 -9.43 -14.20 -19.98
N HIS A 134 -10.55 -14.00 -19.29
CA HIS A 134 -11.77 -13.54 -19.89
C HIS A 134 -11.64 -12.17 -20.56
N LEU A 135 -10.99 -11.22 -19.91
CA LEU A 135 -10.72 -9.88 -20.48
C LEU A 135 -9.81 -9.95 -21.71
N ARG A 136 -8.80 -10.83 -21.72
CA ARG A 136 -7.95 -11.07 -22.88
C ARG A 136 -8.71 -11.66 -24.06
N ALA A 137 -9.58 -12.64 -23.79
CA ALA A 137 -10.43 -13.24 -24.81
C ALA A 137 -11.40 -12.23 -25.45
N GLN A 138 -11.98 -11.33 -24.65
CA GLN A 138 -12.83 -10.26 -25.16
C GLN A 138 -12.06 -9.25 -26.02
N ARG A 139 -10.83 -8.90 -25.64
CA ARG A 139 -9.99 -7.97 -26.43
C ARG A 139 -9.57 -8.58 -27.76
N GLY A 140 -9.26 -9.88 -27.81
CA GLY A 140 -8.94 -10.59 -29.06
C GLY A 140 -10.11 -10.77 -30.03
N ARG A 141 -11.36 -10.64 -29.56
CA ARG A 141 -12.56 -10.67 -30.43
C ARG A 141 -12.91 -9.31 -31.05
N ARG A 142 -12.28 -8.24 -30.61
CA ARG A 142 -12.53 -6.87 -31.10
C ARG A 142 -11.50 -6.41 -32.13
N LEU A 143 -10.46 -7.20 -32.36
CA LEU A 143 -9.46 -7.05 -33.43
C LEU A 143 -9.76 -7.99 -34.59
#